data_7f6999ae479c6febc574c524893b15a6
#
_entry.id   7f6999ae479c6febc574c524893b15a6
#
_cell.length_a   1.000
_cell.length_b   1.000
_cell.length_c   1.000
_cell.angle_alpha   90.00
_cell.angle_beta   90.00
_cell.angle_gamma   90.00
#
_symmetry.space_group_name_H-M   'P 1'
#
loop_
_entity.id
_entity.type
_entity.pdbx_description
1 polymer ?
#
loop_
_entity_poly.entity_id
_entity_poly.type
_entity_poly.pdbx_seq_one_letter_code
_entity_poly.pdbx_strand_id
1 'polypeptide(L)'
;MLANEAKVFRKGGVSQHTVYTITPEIASDVNEFVFDIEITLPQEKSGVIATSAHWLHKQGHKASFESRSFLFKAIFNITKLLHIKRSKTILFTSDSRPNLSGNFKYVYDELLRQKVDFDYDIKTVFKANITDRRKWRDKFRLPYLLGKADYIFVDDFHPLIYTVRFRPSQEIIQVWHAVGAFKTVGFSRTGKKGGPFIDSLNHRSYTKAYVSSETDIPFYAEAFGIREENVVPTGVPRTDVLFDEAYATQIKQEMEDELPIIKGKKVILFAPTFRGNGHGTAHYPFFKIDFERLARYCEKHNAVVLFKMHPFVKNRLNISREHRQYFIDVSDHREVNDILFVTDLLISDYSSLIYEYAVFKKPMIFYAFDLEDYITTRDFYEPYESFVPGKIVQSFDALMDALDNEDYEVEKVVPFLDKHFKYQDGRSSERLVKDLFRR
;
A
#
# COMPACT_ATOMS: atom_id res chain seq x y z
N MET A 1 -0.08 3.38 32.37
CA MET A 1 0.28 3.10 33.78
C MET A 1 1.58 2.34 33.81
N LEU A 2 2.56 2.85 34.53
CA LEU A 2 3.86 2.18 34.68
C LEU A 2 3.72 1.18 35.82
N ALA A 3 4.10 -0.08 35.60
CA ALA A 3 4.17 -1.10 36.64
C ALA A 3 5.26 -0.71 37.63
N ASN A 4 4.91 -0.59 38.92
CA ASN A 4 5.84 -0.12 39.96
C ASN A 4 6.78 -1.18 40.49
N GLU A 5 6.57 -2.47 40.25
CA GLU A 5 7.51 -3.52 40.65
C GLU A 5 7.51 -4.71 39.70
N ALA A 6 8.66 -5.04 39.15
CA ALA A 6 8.89 -6.30 38.44
C ALA A 6 9.63 -7.25 39.41
N LYS A 7 9.01 -8.34 39.85
CA LYS A 7 9.69 -9.40 40.60
C LYS A 7 10.29 -10.43 39.64
N VAL A 8 11.60 -10.55 39.69
CA VAL A 8 12.36 -11.53 38.91
C VAL A 8 12.56 -12.80 39.75
N PHE A 9 12.02 -13.93 39.32
CA PHE A 9 12.25 -15.22 39.97
C PHE A 9 13.27 -16.02 39.15
N ARG A 10 14.40 -16.38 39.79
CA ARG A 10 15.32 -17.35 39.22
C ARG A 10 14.92 -18.77 39.67
N LYS A 11 14.50 -19.61 38.74
CA LYS A 11 14.36 -21.03 38.96
C LYS A 11 15.76 -21.65 38.79
N GLY A 12 16.30 -22.21 39.89
CA GLY A 12 17.63 -22.79 39.90
C GLY A 12 17.74 -24.03 39.05
N GLY A 13 18.85 -24.15 38.33
CA GLY A 13 19.28 -25.35 37.59
C GLY A 13 19.15 -25.24 36.08
N VAL A 14 20.27 -25.03 35.43
CA VAL A 14 20.67 -25.42 34.07
C VAL A 14 19.88 -24.92 32.85
N SER A 15 18.74 -24.28 32.97
CA SER A 15 18.11 -23.55 31.82
C SER A 15 17.96 -22.08 32.16
N GLN A 16 18.44 -21.21 31.25
CA GLN A 16 18.36 -19.76 31.39
C GLN A 16 16.95 -19.27 31.02
N HIS A 17 15.95 -19.57 31.84
CA HIS A 17 14.63 -18.99 31.70
C HIS A 17 14.48 -17.89 32.75
N THR A 18 14.18 -16.68 32.31
CA THR A 18 13.82 -15.57 33.21
C THR A 18 12.31 -15.35 33.10
N VAL A 19 11.58 -15.63 34.16
CA VAL A 19 10.13 -15.37 34.23
C VAL A 19 9.93 -13.98 34.82
N TYR A 20 9.20 -13.13 34.10
CA TYR A 20 8.79 -11.82 34.58
C TYR A 20 7.30 -11.87 34.90
N THR A 21 6.95 -11.64 36.18
CA THR A 21 5.56 -11.48 36.58
C THR A 21 5.26 -9.98 36.62
N ILE A 22 4.34 -9.54 35.79
CA ILE A 22 3.85 -8.15 35.79
C ILE A 22 2.51 -8.16 36.50
N THR A 23 2.44 -7.58 37.70
CA THR A 23 1.20 -7.38 38.45
C THR A 23 0.71 -5.95 38.16
N PRO A 24 -0.40 -5.75 37.44
CA PRO A 24 -0.98 -4.43 37.34
C PRO A 24 -1.69 -4.09 38.65
N GLU A 25 -1.37 -2.96 39.28
CA GLU A 25 -2.25 -2.35 40.28
C GLU A 25 -3.53 -1.86 39.60
N ILE A 26 -4.58 -2.65 39.67
CA ILE A 26 -5.93 -2.26 39.31
C ILE A 26 -6.80 -2.38 40.56
N ALA A 27 -7.62 -1.35 40.78
CA ALA A 27 -8.56 -1.26 41.88
C ALA A 27 -9.38 -2.55 42.08
N SER A 28 -9.48 -2.91 43.26
CA SER A 28 -10.18 -3.87 44.15
C SER A 28 -11.12 -4.96 43.60
N ASP A 29 -11.42 -5.12 42.32
CA ASP A 29 -12.42 -6.08 41.87
C ASP A 29 -12.05 -6.92 40.60
N VAL A 30 -10.77 -7.05 40.26
CA VAL A 30 -10.36 -7.87 39.12
C VAL A 30 -9.36 -8.94 39.57
N ASN A 31 -9.65 -10.19 39.20
CA ASN A 31 -8.79 -11.34 39.43
C ASN A 31 -7.37 -11.13 38.91
N GLU A 32 -6.37 -11.58 39.66
CA GLU A 32 -4.97 -11.60 39.25
C GLU A 32 -4.81 -12.28 37.89
N PHE A 33 -4.31 -11.53 36.86
CA PHE A 33 -3.86 -12.12 35.62
C PHE A 33 -2.35 -12.40 35.74
N VAL A 34 -1.98 -13.65 35.82
CA VAL A 34 -0.59 -14.11 35.75
C VAL A 34 -0.27 -14.36 34.27
N PHE A 35 0.62 -13.55 33.71
CA PHE A 35 1.17 -13.83 32.37
C PHE A 35 2.53 -14.50 32.54
N ASP A 36 2.65 -15.78 32.24
CA ASP A 36 3.92 -16.45 32.10
C ASP A 36 4.50 -16.12 30.73
N ILE A 37 5.44 -15.16 30.69
CA ILE A 37 6.19 -14.85 29.47
C ILE A 37 7.48 -15.67 29.51
N GLU A 38 7.52 -16.75 28.73
CA GLU A 38 8.76 -17.52 28.53
C GLU A 38 9.61 -16.84 27.46
N ILE A 39 10.62 -16.08 27.90
CA ILE A 39 11.61 -15.48 27.00
C ILE A 39 12.75 -16.49 26.85
N THR A 40 12.79 -17.21 25.75
CA THR A 40 13.95 -18.00 25.36
C THR A 40 15.03 -17.05 24.86
N LEU A 41 15.95 -16.68 25.72
CA LEU A 41 17.16 -15.97 25.27
C LEU A 41 17.98 -16.95 24.42
N PRO A 42 18.48 -16.52 23.24
CA PRO A 42 19.43 -17.35 22.50
C PRO A 42 20.58 -17.71 23.45
N GLN A 43 20.95 -18.99 23.53
CA GLN A 43 22.09 -19.45 24.34
C GLN A 43 23.31 -18.61 23.96
N GLU A 44 23.75 -17.74 24.84
CA GLU A 44 25.07 -17.15 24.72
C GLU A 44 26.08 -18.31 24.79
N LYS A 45 26.62 -18.67 23.64
CA LYS A 45 27.88 -19.42 23.62
C LYS A 45 28.91 -18.51 24.24
N SER A 46 29.12 -18.71 25.53
CA SER A 46 30.14 -18.00 26.32
C SER A 46 31.53 -18.31 25.77
N GLY A 47 32.02 -17.42 24.96
CA GLY A 47 33.40 -17.42 24.51
C GLY A 47 33.72 -16.04 23.95
N VAL A 48 34.79 -15.43 24.45
CA VAL A 48 35.36 -14.16 23.99
C VAL A 48 35.51 -14.12 22.45
N ILE A 49 35.67 -15.28 21.83
CA ILE A 49 35.76 -15.46 20.36
C ILE A 49 34.40 -15.22 19.67
N ALA A 50 33.26 -15.59 20.28
CA ALA A 50 31.94 -15.41 19.67
C ALA A 50 31.47 -13.93 19.74
N THR A 51 31.79 -13.23 20.82
CA THR A 51 31.52 -11.78 20.95
C THR A 51 32.42 -10.97 20.02
N SER A 52 33.66 -11.32 19.83
CA SER A 52 34.56 -10.65 18.88
C SER A 52 34.17 -10.94 17.42
N ALA A 53 33.75 -12.16 17.10
CA ALA A 53 33.27 -12.49 15.75
C ALA A 53 31.95 -11.77 15.43
N HIS A 54 31.02 -11.68 16.37
CA HIS A 54 29.78 -10.91 16.18
C HIS A 54 30.06 -9.41 16.06
N TRP A 55 30.97 -8.87 16.88
CA TRP A 55 31.37 -7.46 16.78
C TRP A 55 32.08 -7.17 15.46
N LEU A 56 33.02 -8.01 15.02
CA LEU A 56 33.69 -7.89 13.71
C LEU A 56 32.71 -8.01 12.55
N HIS A 57 31.75 -8.92 12.61
CA HIS A 57 30.68 -9.05 11.62
C HIS A 57 29.80 -7.79 11.56
N LYS A 58 29.42 -7.24 12.72
CA LYS A 58 28.65 -6.00 12.83
C LYS A 58 29.42 -4.79 12.30
N GLN A 59 30.72 -4.69 12.61
CA GLN A 59 31.60 -3.65 12.08
C GLN A 59 31.81 -3.80 10.56
N GLY A 60 32.01 -5.04 10.07
CA GLY A 60 32.13 -5.32 8.65
C GLY A 60 30.84 -4.95 7.86
N HIS A 61 29.67 -5.22 8.43
CA HIS A 61 28.39 -4.79 7.84
C HIS A 61 28.25 -3.26 7.83
N LYS A 62 28.63 -2.59 8.90
CA LYS A 62 28.58 -1.12 8.99
C LYS A 62 29.54 -0.49 7.97
N ALA A 63 30.80 -0.92 7.94
CA ALA A 63 31.78 -0.44 6.97
C ALA A 63 31.35 -0.69 5.51
N SER A 64 30.77 -1.87 5.23
CA SER A 64 30.21 -2.19 3.92
C SER A 64 29.01 -1.35 3.55
N PHE A 65 28.17 -0.97 4.52
CA PHE A 65 27.05 -0.06 4.27
C PHE A 65 27.53 1.37 4.02
N GLU A 66 28.46 1.86 4.82
CA GLU A 66 29.04 3.19 4.70
C GLU A 66 29.79 3.37 3.37
N SER A 67 30.57 2.39 2.96
CA SER A 67 31.30 2.42 1.68
C SER A 67 30.33 2.42 0.48
N ARG A 68 29.24 1.65 0.54
CA ARG A 68 28.21 1.65 -0.51
C ARG A 68 27.46 2.97 -0.57
N SER A 69 27.13 3.54 0.60
CA SER A 69 26.48 4.86 0.68
C SER A 69 27.40 5.96 0.17
N PHE A 70 28.68 5.91 0.51
CA PHE A 70 29.69 6.84 0.00
C PHE A 70 29.80 6.76 -1.52
N LEU A 71 29.95 5.55 -2.07
CA LEU A 71 30.06 5.35 -3.52
C LEU A 71 28.82 5.86 -4.28
N PHE A 72 27.63 5.56 -3.75
CA PHE A 72 26.37 6.06 -4.29
C PHE A 72 26.35 7.60 -4.36
N LYS A 73 26.68 8.26 -3.24
CA LYS A 73 26.71 9.73 -3.14
C LYS A 73 27.80 10.32 -4.02
N ALA A 74 28.96 9.68 -4.14
CA ALA A 74 30.05 10.13 -4.98
C ALA A 74 29.65 10.13 -6.45
N ILE A 75 29.11 9.01 -6.95
CA ILE A 75 28.63 8.89 -8.34
C ILE A 75 27.55 9.93 -8.62
N PHE A 76 26.56 10.05 -7.73
CA PHE A 76 25.49 11.03 -7.86
C PHE A 76 26.04 12.45 -7.94
N ASN A 77 26.91 12.87 -7.02
CA ASN A 77 27.44 14.23 -6.96
C ASN A 77 28.32 14.57 -8.17
N ILE A 78 29.18 13.64 -8.59
CA ILE A 78 30.00 13.81 -9.82
C ILE A 78 29.09 13.98 -11.01
N THR A 79 28.09 13.10 -11.18
CA THR A 79 27.16 13.19 -12.32
C THR A 79 26.36 14.48 -12.29
N LYS A 80 25.88 14.87 -11.09
CA LYS A 80 25.17 16.14 -10.90
C LYS A 80 25.99 17.35 -11.33
N LEU A 81 27.29 17.39 -11.05
CA LEU A 81 28.20 18.46 -11.45
C LEU A 81 28.45 18.45 -12.95
N LEU A 82 28.57 17.28 -13.57
CA LEU A 82 28.77 17.17 -15.01
C LEU A 82 27.52 17.58 -15.82
N HIS A 83 26.34 17.52 -15.23
CA HIS A 83 25.06 17.81 -15.89
C HIS A 83 24.37 19.05 -15.27
N ILE A 84 25.09 20.16 -15.11
CA ILE A 84 24.53 21.42 -14.59
C ILE A 84 23.42 21.95 -15.50
N LYS A 85 23.59 21.81 -16.81
CA LYS A 85 22.54 22.12 -17.81
C LYS A 85 21.56 20.96 -17.91
N ARG A 86 20.33 21.24 -18.37
CA ARG A 86 19.30 20.18 -18.61
C ARG A 86 19.84 19.11 -19.54
N SER A 87 19.72 17.86 -19.09
CA SER A 87 20.23 16.69 -19.82
C SER A 87 19.19 16.08 -20.76
N LYS A 88 17.95 16.61 -20.72
CA LYS A 88 16.79 16.07 -21.43
C LYS A 88 16.58 14.58 -21.12
N THR A 89 16.63 14.22 -19.86
CA THR A 89 16.45 12.83 -19.39
C THR A 89 15.31 12.75 -18.40
N ILE A 90 14.39 11.78 -18.64
CA ILE A 90 13.32 11.38 -17.74
C ILE A 90 13.69 10.04 -17.14
N LEU A 91 13.58 9.89 -15.82
CA LEU A 91 13.84 8.65 -15.10
C LEU A 91 12.57 8.19 -14.38
N PHE A 92 12.12 6.97 -14.65
CA PHE A 92 11.16 6.25 -13.81
C PHE A 92 11.91 5.29 -12.90
N THR A 93 11.68 5.39 -11.58
CA THR A 93 12.35 4.52 -10.62
C THR A 93 11.44 4.14 -9.46
N SER A 94 11.47 2.86 -9.09
CA SER A 94 10.71 2.31 -7.96
C SER A 94 11.47 1.20 -7.25
N ASP A 95 11.29 1.11 -5.94
CA ASP A 95 11.75 0.01 -5.09
C ASP A 95 10.62 -0.98 -4.75
N SER A 96 9.43 -0.80 -5.34
CA SER A 96 8.21 -1.58 -5.09
C SER A 96 7.62 -2.21 -6.36
N ARG A 97 8.28 -2.05 -7.52
CA ARG A 97 7.80 -2.57 -8.82
C ARG A 97 8.91 -3.17 -9.64
N PRO A 98 8.67 -4.33 -10.28
CA PRO A 98 9.67 -4.98 -11.13
C PRO A 98 9.78 -4.35 -12.52
N ASN A 99 8.78 -3.61 -12.97
CA ASN A 99 8.65 -3.07 -14.32
C ASN A 99 7.80 -1.79 -14.37
N LEU A 100 7.63 -1.24 -15.56
CA LEU A 100 6.78 -0.10 -15.85
C LEU A 100 5.30 -0.54 -15.77
N SER A 101 4.65 -0.30 -14.64
CA SER A 101 3.26 -0.67 -14.34
C SER A 101 2.58 0.36 -13.44
N GLY A 102 1.29 0.19 -13.16
CA GLY A 102 0.52 1.14 -12.36
C GLY A 102 0.58 2.56 -12.94
N ASN A 103 0.65 3.59 -12.10
CA ASN A 103 0.69 4.98 -12.55
C ASN A 103 1.79 5.26 -13.59
N PHE A 104 2.94 4.62 -13.46
CA PHE A 104 4.05 4.83 -14.40
C PHE A 104 3.72 4.44 -15.84
N LYS A 105 2.95 3.36 -16.04
CA LYS A 105 2.55 2.92 -17.37
C LYS A 105 1.73 4.00 -18.07
N TYR A 106 0.71 4.53 -17.40
CA TYR A 106 -0.18 5.54 -17.98
C TYR A 106 0.54 6.86 -18.24
N VAL A 107 1.42 7.30 -17.32
CA VAL A 107 2.26 8.48 -17.58
C VAL A 107 3.20 8.26 -18.75
N TYR A 108 3.83 7.09 -18.84
CA TYR A 108 4.75 6.75 -19.93
C TYR A 108 4.04 6.72 -21.29
N ASP A 109 2.89 6.06 -21.36
CA ASP A 109 2.08 5.98 -22.59
C ASP A 109 1.65 7.38 -23.05
N GLU A 110 1.31 8.25 -22.10
CA GLU A 110 0.93 9.62 -22.40
C GLU A 110 2.12 10.48 -22.85
N LEU A 111 3.31 10.28 -22.27
CA LEU A 111 4.54 10.94 -22.76
C LEU A 111 4.81 10.59 -24.23
N LEU A 112 4.62 9.31 -24.60
CA LEU A 112 4.75 8.87 -26.02
C LEU A 112 3.66 9.48 -26.90
N ARG A 113 2.40 9.48 -26.43
CA ARG A 113 1.27 10.07 -27.16
C ARG A 113 1.49 11.56 -27.45
N GLN A 114 2.06 12.29 -26.50
CA GLN A 114 2.40 13.72 -26.65
C GLN A 114 3.77 13.94 -27.31
N LYS A 115 4.46 12.88 -27.73
CA LYS A 115 5.76 12.93 -28.42
C LYS A 115 6.87 13.60 -27.58
N VAL A 116 6.81 13.47 -26.26
CA VAL A 116 7.83 14.00 -25.34
C VAL A 116 9.14 13.24 -25.48
N ASP A 117 9.07 11.97 -25.85
CA ASP A 117 10.21 11.07 -26.13
C ASP A 117 11.11 11.55 -27.28
N PHE A 118 10.64 12.43 -28.20
CA PHE A 118 11.50 13.05 -29.20
C PHE A 118 12.47 14.08 -28.60
N ASP A 119 12.08 14.70 -27.48
CA ASP A 119 12.92 15.72 -26.83
C ASP A 119 13.67 15.17 -25.62
N TYR A 120 13.19 14.07 -25.02
CA TYR A 120 13.69 13.50 -23.78
C TYR A 120 14.03 12.03 -23.89
N ASP A 121 15.21 11.66 -23.41
CA ASP A 121 15.63 10.26 -23.28
C ASP A 121 15.00 9.64 -22.02
N ILE A 122 14.09 8.65 -22.20
CA ILE A 122 13.37 8.03 -21.09
C ILE A 122 14.15 6.79 -20.61
N LYS A 123 14.44 6.76 -19.32
CA LYS A 123 15.15 5.68 -18.62
C LYS A 123 14.33 5.09 -17.49
N THR A 124 14.58 3.81 -17.20
CA THR A 124 13.89 3.09 -16.11
C THR A 124 14.89 2.35 -15.24
N VAL A 125 14.69 2.38 -13.92
CA VAL A 125 15.43 1.54 -12.95
C VAL A 125 14.46 1.06 -11.88
N PHE A 126 14.18 -0.24 -11.86
CA PHE A 126 13.18 -0.85 -10.99
C PHE A 126 13.77 -1.91 -10.07
N LYS A 127 13.11 -2.11 -8.94
CA LYS A 127 13.35 -3.19 -7.99
C LYS A 127 12.01 -3.72 -7.47
N ALA A 128 11.80 -5.03 -7.53
CA ALA A 128 10.49 -5.63 -7.26
C ALA A 128 10.00 -5.38 -5.82
N ASN A 129 10.91 -5.46 -4.84
CA ASN A 129 10.58 -5.22 -3.43
C ASN A 129 11.67 -4.40 -2.76
N ILE A 130 11.28 -3.60 -1.78
CA ILE A 130 12.20 -2.75 -1.01
C ILE A 130 13.28 -3.55 -0.29
N THR A 131 12.99 -4.79 0.11
CA THR A 131 13.90 -5.71 0.79
C THR A 131 14.88 -6.40 -0.15
N ASP A 132 14.61 -6.42 -1.45
CA ASP A 132 15.46 -7.09 -2.43
C ASP A 132 16.83 -6.40 -2.57
N ARG A 133 17.82 -7.19 -2.91
CA ARG A 133 19.12 -6.65 -3.28
C ARG A 133 19.07 -6.10 -4.71
N ARG A 134 19.47 -4.83 -4.86
CA ARG A 134 19.59 -4.22 -6.19
C ARG A 134 20.66 -4.94 -7.04
N LYS A 135 20.35 -5.16 -8.32
CA LYS A 135 21.30 -5.74 -9.30
C LYS A 135 22.60 -4.91 -9.29
N TRP A 136 23.75 -5.59 -9.52
CA TRP A 136 25.04 -4.91 -9.40
C TRP A 136 25.18 -3.71 -10.36
N ARG A 137 24.68 -3.83 -11.59
CA ARG A 137 24.66 -2.74 -12.57
C ARG A 137 23.85 -1.53 -12.09
N ASP A 138 22.72 -1.77 -11.46
CA ASP A 138 21.83 -0.71 -11.00
C ASP A 138 22.36 0.02 -9.76
N LYS A 139 23.34 -0.56 -9.04
CA LYS A 139 24.07 0.14 -7.96
C LYS A 139 24.87 1.34 -8.48
N PHE A 140 25.30 1.30 -9.72
CA PHE A 140 26.02 2.39 -10.39
C PHE A 140 25.11 3.22 -11.30
N ARG A 141 24.20 2.53 -12.01
CA ARG A 141 23.28 3.17 -12.96
C ARG A 141 22.28 4.09 -12.28
N LEU A 142 21.73 3.70 -11.11
CA LEU A 142 20.75 4.52 -10.40
C LEU A 142 21.34 5.86 -9.95
N PRO A 143 22.44 5.93 -9.18
CA PRO A 143 23.01 7.22 -8.78
C PRO A 143 23.44 8.08 -9.95
N TYR A 144 23.96 7.47 -11.02
CA TYR A 144 24.26 8.17 -12.26
C TYR A 144 23.01 8.81 -12.88
N LEU A 145 21.92 8.05 -13.04
CA LEU A 145 20.68 8.56 -13.63
C LEU A 145 20.00 9.58 -12.72
N LEU A 146 20.00 9.40 -11.40
CA LEU A 146 19.50 10.40 -10.45
C LEU A 146 20.27 11.71 -10.53
N GLY A 147 21.59 11.66 -10.70
CA GLY A 147 22.40 12.87 -10.89
C GLY A 147 22.18 13.55 -12.24
N LYS A 148 21.85 12.77 -13.29
CA LYS A 148 21.67 13.22 -14.66
C LYS A 148 20.25 13.75 -14.93
N ALA A 149 19.20 12.99 -14.58
CA ALA A 149 17.83 13.21 -15.02
C ALA A 149 17.29 14.59 -14.63
N ASP A 150 16.47 15.19 -15.47
CA ASP A 150 15.75 16.44 -15.21
C ASP A 150 14.41 16.17 -14.51
N TYR A 151 13.74 15.08 -14.88
CA TYR A 151 12.49 14.63 -14.31
C TYR A 151 12.65 13.21 -13.74
N ILE A 152 12.30 13.03 -12.48
CA ILE A 152 12.43 11.74 -11.77
C ILE A 152 11.08 11.38 -11.22
N PHE A 153 10.46 10.35 -11.80
CA PHE A 153 9.18 9.82 -11.35
C PHE A 153 9.39 8.72 -10.33
N VAL A 154 8.68 8.83 -9.21
CA VAL A 154 8.60 7.82 -8.15
C VAL A 154 7.14 7.56 -7.80
N ASP A 155 6.80 6.33 -7.38
CA ASP A 155 5.42 5.91 -7.12
C ASP A 155 5.19 5.36 -5.69
N ASP A 156 6.25 5.31 -4.90
CA ASP A 156 6.24 4.79 -3.54
C ASP A 156 7.43 5.33 -2.75
N PHE A 157 7.62 4.81 -1.53
CA PHE A 157 8.78 5.10 -0.70
C PHE A 157 10.06 4.64 -1.39
N HIS A 158 10.98 5.58 -1.63
CA HIS A 158 12.25 5.30 -2.30
C HIS A 158 13.44 5.83 -1.48
N PRO A 159 13.97 5.05 -0.52
CA PRO A 159 14.89 5.55 0.51
C PRO A 159 16.16 6.17 -0.04
N LEU A 160 16.68 5.72 -1.19
CA LEU A 160 17.93 6.25 -1.75
C LEU A 160 17.83 7.70 -2.23
N ILE A 161 16.66 8.15 -2.71
CA ILE A 161 16.51 9.53 -3.18
C ILE A 161 16.57 10.54 -2.04
N TYR A 162 16.20 10.15 -0.82
CA TYR A 162 16.25 11.03 0.34
C TYR A 162 17.66 11.27 0.90
N THR A 163 18.63 10.45 0.46
CA THR A 163 20.02 10.55 0.94
C THR A 163 20.88 11.55 0.19
N VAL A 164 20.35 12.18 -0.87
CA VAL A 164 21.07 13.09 -1.76
C VAL A 164 20.33 14.42 -1.93
N ARG A 165 21.04 15.45 -2.34
CA ARG A 165 20.47 16.78 -2.64
C ARG A 165 20.47 17.01 -4.14
N PHE A 166 19.30 17.10 -4.72
CA PHE A 166 19.09 17.34 -6.14
C PHE A 166 19.43 18.80 -6.54
N ARG A 167 19.60 19.05 -7.84
CA ARG A 167 19.70 20.40 -8.37
C ARG A 167 18.33 21.10 -8.26
N PRO A 168 18.27 22.43 -8.09
CA PRO A 168 17.00 23.16 -8.11
C PRO A 168 16.22 23.03 -9.43
N SER A 169 16.91 22.64 -10.53
CA SER A 169 16.30 22.44 -11.85
C SER A 169 15.79 21.00 -12.09
N GLN A 170 15.98 20.10 -11.14
CA GLN A 170 15.46 18.72 -11.22
C GLN A 170 14.08 18.66 -10.58
N GLU A 171 13.13 18.01 -11.27
CA GLU A 171 11.80 17.72 -10.71
C GLU A 171 11.74 16.28 -10.18
N ILE A 172 11.42 16.14 -8.91
CA ILE A 172 11.20 14.84 -8.26
C ILE A 172 9.70 14.69 -8.04
N ILE A 173 9.10 13.82 -8.82
CA ILE A 173 7.66 13.73 -9.01
C ILE A 173 7.14 12.46 -8.34
N GLN A 174 6.29 12.64 -7.33
CA GLN A 174 5.59 11.54 -6.68
C GLN A 174 4.21 11.33 -7.32
N VAL A 175 3.96 10.16 -7.88
CA VAL A 175 2.65 9.78 -8.43
C VAL A 175 1.88 8.82 -7.52
N TRP A 176 2.47 8.46 -6.39
CA TRP A 176 1.95 7.57 -5.34
C TRP A 176 1.25 6.31 -5.89
N HIS A 177 0.71 5.49 -4.99
CA HIS A 177 0.03 4.24 -5.37
C HIS A 177 -1.41 4.15 -4.84
N ALA A 178 -1.90 5.15 -4.10
CA ALA A 178 -3.28 5.26 -3.65
C ALA A 178 -3.98 6.42 -4.37
N VAL A 179 -5.28 6.30 -4.61
CA VAL A 179 -6.06 7.36 -5.25
C VAL A 179 -6.28 8.50 -4.28
N GLY A 180 -6.76 8.22 -3.07
CA GLY A 180 -7.04 9.23 -2.07
C GLY A 180 -6.32 8.97 -0.74
N ALA A 181 -6.44 9.92 0.17
CA ALA A 181 -5.85 9.89 1.50
C ALA A 181 -6.78 9.15 2.49
N PHE A 182 -6.69 7.82 2.55
CA PHE A 182 -7.49 7.01 3.47
C PHE A 182 -6.76 6.74 4.78
N LYS A 183 -5.64 6.02 4.73
CA LYS A 183 -4.79 5.71 5.90
C LYS A 183 -3.66 6.71 6.01
N THR A 184 -3.30 7.07 7.24
CA THR A 184 -2.15 7.95 7.47
C THR A 184 -0.85 7.33 6.99
N VAL A 185 -0.05 8.11 6.30
CA VAL A 185 1.26 7.71 5.75
C VAL A 185 2.32 8.78 6.06
N GLY A 186 3.59 8.46 5.82
CA GLY A 186 4.68 9.40 5.94
C GLY A 186 4.70 10.15 7.29
N PHE A 187 4.84 11.46 7.26
CA PHE A 187 4.94 12.30 8.47
C PHE A 187 3.65 12.38 9.28
N SER A 188 2.47 12.12 8.70
CA SER A 188 1.22 11.99 9.47
C SER A 188 1.25 10.84 10.49
N ARG A 189 2.30 10.01 10.44
CA ARG A 189 2.58 8.94 11.41
C ARG A 189 3.71 9.27 12.40
N THR A 190 4.20 10.49 12.44
CA THR A 190 5.25 10.91 13.37
C THR A 190 4.80 10.66 14.82
N GLY A 191 5.68 10.07 15.64
CA GLY A 191 5.37 9.67 17.01
C GLY A 191 4.60 8.34 17.14
N LYS A 192 4.21 7.70 16.04
CA LYS A 192 3.53 6.39 16.02
C LYS A 192 4.48 5.28 15.58
N LYS A 193 4.14 4.03 15.93
CA LYS A 193 4.97 2.86 15.55
C LYS A 193 5.16 2.79 14.03
N GLY A 194 6.41 2.83 13.59
CA GLY A 194 6.78 2.77 12.16
C GLY A 194 6.65 4.09 11.41
N GLY A 195 6.29 5.19 12.09
CA GLY A 195 6.35 6.53 11.52
C GLY A 195 7.79 7.07 11.47
N PRO A 196 8.07 8.05 10.60
CA PRO A 196 9.36 8.70 10.54
C PRO A 196 9.60 9.60 11.75
N PHE A 197 10.87 9.86 12.07
CA PHE A 197 11.23 10.93 12.98
C PHE A 197 10.98 12.29 12.32
N ILE A 198 10.66 13.31 13.13
CA ILE A 198 10.30 14.65 12.64
C ILE A 198 11.42 15.33 11.83
N ASP A 199 12.68 15.02 12.12
CA ASP A 199 13.88 15.49 11.43
C ASP A 199 14.28 14.60 10.24
N SER A 200 13.54 13.56 9.95
CA SER A 200 13.80 12.67 8.80
C SER A 200 13.79 13.44 7.48
N LEU A 201 14.65 13.04 6.56
CA LEU A 201 14.64 13.54 5.18
C LEU A 201 13.70 12.73 4.26
N ASN A 202 13.03 11.70 4.80
CA ASN A 202 12.09 10.88 4.03
C ASN A 202 11.02 11.78 3.38
N HIS A 203 10.67 11.47 2.14
CA HIS A 203 9.65 12.17 1.34
C HIS A 203 9.93 13.63 1.00
N ARG A 204 10.74 14.38 1.77
CA ARG A 204 10.96 15.82 1.61
C ARG A 204 11.71 16.22 0.32
N SER A 205 12.11 15.27 -0.49
CA SER A 205 12.78 15.53 -1.78
C SER A 205 11.82 15.79 -2.92
N TYR A 206 10.51 15.59 -2.73
CA TYR A 206 9.54 15.77 -3.80
C TYR A 206 9.34 17.26 -4.12
N THR A 207 9.43 17.59 -5.40
CA THR A 207 9.12 18.93 -5.90
C THR A 207 7.67 19.04 -6.31
N LYS A 208 7.07 17.91 -6.70
CA LYS A 208 5.65 17.77 -7.01
C LYS A 208 5.10 16.42 -6.55
N ALA A 209 3.87 16.42 -6.07
CA ALA A 209 3.05 15.22 -5.85
C ALA A 209 1.72 15.39 -6.56
N TYR A 210 1.28 14.36 -7.29
CA TYR A 210 0.03 14.39 -8.02
C TYR A 210 -1.03 13.57 -7.28
N VAL A 211 -2.22 14.17 -7.08
CA VAL A 211 -3.32 13.61 -6.30
C VAL A 211 -4.63 13.68 -7.05
N SER A 212 -5.65 12.98 -6.53
CA SER A 212 -6.95 12.86 -7.19
C SER A 212 -7.80 14.13 -7.06
N SER A 213 -7.81 14.76 -5.90
CA SER A 213 -8.73 15.84 -5.55
C SER A 213 -8.04 16.92 -4.71
N GLU A 214 -8.65 18.11 -4.66
CA GLU A 214 -8.21 19.17 -3.74
C GLU A 214 -8.29 18.75 -2.27
N THR A 215 -9.22 17.88 -1.90
CA THR A 215 -9.35 17.38 -0.53
C THR A 215 -8.15 16.57 -0.07
N ASP A 216 -7.37 16.01 -1.00
CA ASP A 216 -6.17 15.24 -0.72
C ASP A 216 -4.92 16.11 -0.48
N ILE A 217 -4.95 17.39 -0.93
CA ILE A 217 -3.78 18.29 -0.89
C ILE A 217 -3.19 18.40 0.51
N PRO A 218 -3.94 18.80 1.57
CA PRO A 218 -3.37 18.99 2.89
C PRO A 218 -2.81 17.68 3.46
N PHE A 219 -3.48 16.56 3.23
CA PHE A 219 -3.05 15.26 3.73
C PHE A 219 -1.74 14.80 3.12
N TYR A 220 -1.58 14.93 1.80
CA TYR A 220 -0.33 14.55 1.14
C TYR A 220 0.80 15.56 1.35
N ALA A 221 0.48 16.85 1.51
CA ALA A 221 1.47 17.85 1.90
C ALA A 221 2.07 17.53 3.28
N GLU A 222 1.21 17.24 4.27
CA GLU A 222 1.63 16.76 5.59
C GLU A 222 2.40 15.44 5.51
N ALA A 223 1.84 14.43 4.84
CA ALA A 223 2.43 13.10 4.72
C ALA A 223 3.84 13.13 4.14
N PHE A 224 4.09 13.98 3.16
CA PHE A 224 5.39 14.09 2.50
C PHE A 224 6.29 15.22 3.07
N GLY A 225 5.75 16.05 3.98
CA GLY A 225 6.48 17.19 4.54
C GLY A 225 6.90 18.18 3.47
N ILE A 226 6.03 18.44 2.48
CA ILE A 226 6.18 19.41 1.39
C ILE A 226 5.09 20.48 1.48
N ARG A 227 5.23 21.55 0.71
CA ARG A 227 4.23 22.63 0.69
C ARG A 227 2.99 22.19 -0.11
N GLU A 228 1.82 22.67 0.28
CA GLU A 228 0.56 22.38 -0.42
C GLU A 228 0.59 22.77 -1.90
N GLU A 229 1.26 23.87 -2.24
CA GLU A 229 1.43 24.33 -3.62
C GLU A 229 2.20 23.34 -4.53
N ASN A 230 2.94 22.40 -3.92
CA ASN A 230 3.63 21.33 -4.62
C ASN A 230 2.76 20.08 -4.79
N VAL A 231 1.54 20.06 -4.24
CA VAL A 231 0.58 18.96 -4.39
C VAL A 231 -0.48 19.39 -5.40
N VAL A 232 -0.53 18.70 -6.54
CA VAL A 232 -1.32 19.12 -7.71
C VAL A 232 -2.46 18.15 -7.97
N PRO A 233 -3.74 18.59 -7.93
CA PRO A 233 -4.90 17.72 -8.09
C PRO A 233 -5.26 17.54 -9.58
N THR A 234 -4.49 16.73 -10.30
CA THR A 234 -4.71 16.43 -11.73
C THR A 234 -5.56 15.19 -11.95
N GLY A 235 -5.83 14.42 -10.91
CA GLY A 235 -6.27 13.03 -10.97
C GLY A 235 -5.07 12.08 -10.89
N VAL A 236 -5.35 10.80 -10.72
CA VAL A 236 -4.36 9.72 -10.60
C VAL A 236 -4.28 8.94 -11.92
N PRO A 237 -3.11 8.86 -12.58
CA PRO A 237 -2.99 8.33 -13.94
C PRO A 237 -3.62 6.95 -14.16
N ARG A 238 -3.43 6.01 -13.24
CA ARG A 238 -3.96 4.64 -13.38
C ARG A 238 -5.49 4.56 -13.33
N THR A 239 -6.17 5.62 -12.89
CA THR A 239 -7.63 5.65 -12.88
C THR A 239 -8.23 6.04 -14.21
N ASP A 240 -7.44 6.53 -15.16
CA ASP A 240 -7.91 6.93 -16.49
C ASP A 240 -8.63 5.78 -17.20
N VAL A 241 -8.15 4.54 -17.04
CA VAL A 241 -8.75 3.36 -17.67
C VAL A 241 -10.16 3.04 -17.15
N LEU A 242 -10.52 3.49 -15.94
CA LEU A 242 -11.85 3.26 -15.38
C LEU A 242 -12.95 4.05 -16.10
N PHE A 243 -12.57 5.06 -16.86
CA PHE A 243 -13.46 5.91 -17.67
C PHE A 243 -13.40 5.59 -19.18
N ASP A 244 -12.66 4.54 -19.57
CA ASP A 244 -12.53 4.10 -20.96
C ASP A 244 -13.57 3.01 -21.28
N GLU A 245 -14.62 3.38 -22.03
CA GLU A 245 -15.71 2.47 -22.40
C GLU A 245 -15.25 1.32 -23.32
N ALA A 246 -14.26 1.58 -24.19
CA ALA A 246 -13.73 0.55 -25.07
C ALA A 246 -12.95 -0.50 -24.25
N TYR A 247 -12.12 -0.03 -23.33
CA TYR A 247 -11.43 -0.91 -22.37
C TYR A 247 -12.43 -1.67 -21.49
N ALA A 248 -13.45 -0.99 -20.98
CA ALA A 248 -14.49 -1.63 -20.16
C ALA A 248 -15.18 -2.79 -20.88
N THR A 249 -15.48 -2.62 -22.18
CA THR A 249 -16.10 -3.66 -23.01
C THR A 249 -15.15 -4.84 -23.24
N GLN A 250 -13.90 -4.55 -23.57
CA GLN A 250 -12.89 -5.56 -23.81
C GLN A 250 -12.63 -6.38 -22.54
N ILE A 251 -12.37 -5.72 -21.41
CA ILE A 251 -11.99 -6.40 -20.17
C ILE A 251 -13.13 -7.25 -19.59
N LYS A 252 -14.38 -6.81 -19.75
CA LYS A 252 -15.54 -7.63 -19.36
C LYS A 252 -15.58 -8.94 -20.12
N GLN A 253 -15.38 -8.89 -21.44
CA GLN A 253 -15.32 -10.10 -22.27
C GLN A 253 -14.16 -11.00 -21.88
N GLU A 254 -12.96 -10.43 -21.69
CA GLU A 254 -11.76 -11.19 -21.25
C GLU A 254 -12.00 -11.86 -19.89
N MET A 255 -12.59 -11.16 -18.92
CA MET A 255 -12.91 -11.71 -17.61
C MET A 255 -13.97 -12.82 -17.67
N GLU A 256 -15.00 -12.67 -18.52
CA GLU A 256 -16.00 -13.72 -18.75
C GLU A 256 -15.41 -14.95 -19.44
N ASP A 257 -14.43 -14.79 -20.31
CA ASP A 257 -13.74 -15.89 -20.98
C ASP A 257 -12.76 -16.61 -20.01
N GLU A 258 -12.07 -15.84 -19.15
CA GLU A 258 -11.16 -16.38 -18.10
C GLU A 258 -11.95 -17.07 -16.99
N LEU A 259 -13.10 -16.51 -16.60
CA LEU A 259 -13.96 -16.96 -15.53
C LEU A 259 -15.40 -17.21 -16.03
N PRO A 260 -15.65 -18.26 -16.84
CA PRO A 260 -16.98 -18.51 -17.43
C PRO A 260 -18.11 -18.62 -16.42
N ILE A 261 -17.78 -18.94 -15.17
CA ILE A 261 -18.73 -19.08 -14.07
C ILE A 261 -19.42 -17.76 -13.68
N ILE A 262 -18.84 -16.59 -14.01
CA ILE A 262 -19.46 -15.29 -13.68
C ILE A 262 -20.54 -14.90 -14.69
N LYS A 263 -20.58 -15.52 -15.85
CA LYS A 263 -21.46 -15.14 -16.96
C LYS A 263 -22.92 -15.25 -16.56
N GLY A 264 -23.63 -14.12 -16.62
CA GLY A 264 -25.05 -14.04 -16.27
C GLY A 264 -25.36 -14.16 -14.77
N LYS A 265 -24.35 -14.00 -13.90
CA LYS A 265 -24.53 -14.05 -12.44
C LYS A 265 -24.23 -12.68 -11.81
N LYS A 266 -24.78 -12.46 -10.61
CA LYS A 266 -24.38 -11.34 -9.73
C LYS A 266 -23.00 -11.62 -9.19
N VAL A 267 -22.03 -10.76 -9.50
CA VAL A 267 -20.63 -10.92 -9.07
C VAL A 267 -20.37 -10.09 -7.83
N ILE A 268 -20.01 -10.76 -6.74
CA ILE A 268 -19.60 -10.14 -5.47
C ILE A 268 -18.09 -10.24 -5.36
N LEU A 269 -17.40 -9.12 -5.23
CA LEU A 269 -15.96 -9.10 -4.95
C LEU A 269 -15.72 -8.96 -3.44
N PHE A 270 -15.10 -9.97 -2.84
CA PHE A 270 -14.65 -9.94 -1.45
C PHE A 270 -13.16 -9.62 -1.41
N ALA A 271 -12.83 -8.37 -1.11
CA ALA A 271 -11.46 -7.85 -1.18
C ALA A 271 -11.02 -7.14 0.11
N PRO A 272 -10.75 -7.89 1.19
CA PRO A 272 -10.39 -7.31 2.48
C PRO A 272 -8.90 -6.98 2.57
N THR A 273 -8.56 -6.13 3.53
CA THR A 273 -7.18 -5.90 3.96
C THR A 273 -6.67 -7.07 4.81
N PHE A 274 -5.38 -7.38 4.73
CA PHE A 274 -4.76 -8.37 5.60
C PHE A 274 -4.63 -7.87 7.05
N ARG A 275 -4.54 -8.82 7.98
CA ARG A 275 -4.19 -8.60 9.39
C ARG A 275 -2.75 -8.99 9.64
N GLY A 276 -2.16 -8.48 10.72
CA GLY A 276 -0.77 -8.73 11.08
C GLY A 276 0.21 -7.64 10.59
N ASN A 277 1.51 -7.84 10.86
CA ASN A 277 2.57 -6.86 10.64
C ASN A 277 3.35 -7.15 9.34
N GLY A 278 2.76 -6.78 8.17
CA GLY A 278 3.42 -6.92 6.87
C GLY A 278 3.69 -8.37 6.44
N HIS A 279 4.68 -8.56 5.57
CA HIS A 279 5.00 -9.85 4.93
C HIS A 279 5.20 -11.04 5.90
N GLY A 280 5.66 -10.78 7.14
CA GLY A 280 6.00 -11.84 8.10
C GLY A 280 4.78 -12.57 8.64
N THR A 281 3.73 -11.84 8.97
CA THR A 281 2.56 -12.32 9.71
C THR A 281 1.23 -12.02 9.05
N ALA A 282 1.24 -11.56 7.80
CA ALA A 282 0.03 -11.23 7.06
C ALA A 282 -0.89 -12.44 6.91
N HIS A 283 -2.13 -12.31 7.36
CA HIS A 283 -3.16 -13.34 7.29
C HIS A 283 -4.55 -12.71 7.17
N TYR A 284 -5.55 -13.52 6.82
CA TYR A 284 -6.95 -13.16 6.95
C TYR A 284 -7.69 -14.22 7.81
N PRO A 285 -8.55 -13.83 8.77
CA PRO A 285 -9.24 -14.77 9.66
C PRO A 285 -10.49 -15.35 8.98
N PHE A 286 -10.33 -16.30 8.06
CA PHE A 286 -11.42 -16.93 7.30
C PHE A 286 -12.52 -17.56 8.16
N PHE A 287 -12.23 -17.88 9.42
CA PHE A 287 -13.24 -18.36 10.37
C PHE A 287 -14.32 -17.34 10.73
N LYS A 288 -14.12 -16.06 10.33
CA LYS A 288 -15.14 -15.00 10.44
C LYS A 288 -16.19 -15.06 9.32
N ILE A 289 -16.04 -15.98 8.37
CA ILE A 289 -16.96 -16.19 7.25
C ILE A 289 -17.66 -17.52 7.41
N ASP A 290 -18.99 -17.54 7.46
CA ASP A 290 -19.80 -18.74 7.34
C ASP A 290 -20.01 -19.03 5.84
N PHE A 291 -19.14 -19.90 5.30
CA PHE A 291 -19.16 -20.26 3.88
C PHE A 291 -20.44 -21.01 3.47
N GLU A 292 -21.04 -21.78 4.37
CA GLU A 292 -22.29 -22.49 4.09
C GLU A 292 -23.45 -21.51 3.89
N ARG A 293 -23.55 -20.52 4.77
CA ARG A 293 -24.59 -19.49 4.68
C ARG A 293 -24.38 -18.61 3.46
N LEU A 294 -23.13 -18.26 3.16
CA LEU A 294 -22.80 -17.47 1.97
C LEU A 294 -23.08 -18.23 0.67
N ALA A 295 -22.82 -19.55 0.64
CA ALA A 295 -23.14 -20.41 -0.50
C ALA A 295 -24.65 -20.47 -0.76
N ARG A 296 -25.46 -20.65 0.29
CA ARG A 296 -26.94 -20.62 0.19
C ARG A 296 -27.44 -19.26 -0.37
N TYR A 297 -26.82 -18.16 0.05
CA TYR A 297 -27.12 -16.85 -0.53
C TYR A 297 -26.82 -16.82 -2.03
N CYS A 298 -25.63 -17.28 -2.44
CA CYS A 298 -25.22 -17.35 -3.83
C CYS A 298 -26.18 -18.18 -4.69
N GLU A 299 -26.59 -19.33 -4.17
CA GLU A 299 -27.57 -20.21 -4.83
C GLU A 299 -28.92 -19.50 -5.04
N LYS A 300 -29.46 -18.90 -3.96
CA LYS A 300 -30.75 -18.20 -3.96
C LYS A 300 -30.77 -17.02 -4.92
N HIS A 301 -29.67 -16.28 -5.03
CA HIS A 301 -29.59 -15.02 -5.77
C HIS A 301 -28.85 -15.12 -7.10
N ASN A 302 -28.54 -16.33 -7.59
CA ASN A 302 -27.72 -16.57 -8.78
C ASN A 302 -26.44 -15.74 -8.76
N ALA A 303 -25.70 -15.80 -7.65
CA ALA A 303 -24.51 -15.01 -7.41
C ALA A 303 -23.24 -15.88 -7.35
N VAL A 304 -22.09 -15.23 -7.50
CA VAL A 304 -20.76 -15.79 -7.25
C VAL A 304 -19.93 -14.79 -6.43
N VAL A 305 -19.03 -15.33 -5.60
CA VAL A 305 -18.09 -14.49 -4.82
C VAL A 305 -16.67 -14.73 -5.33
N LEU A 306 -16.05 -13.65 -5.78
CA LEU A 306 -14.64 -13.60 -6.13
C LEU A 306 -13.85 -13.15 -4.90
N PHE A 307 -12.98 -14.02 -4.38
CA PHE A 307 -12.11 -13.69 -3.25
C PHE A 307 -10.78 -13.16 -3.76
N LYS A 308 -10.50 -11.89 -3.47
CA LYS A 308 -9.25 -11.21 -3.83
C LYS A 308 -8.46 -10.87 -2.57
N MET A 309 -7.63 -11.80 -2.11
CA MET A 309 -6.77 -11.57 -0.96
C MET A 309 -5.56 -10.75 -1.35
N HIS A 310 -5.07 -9.96 -0.39
CA HIS A 310 -3.83 -9.22 -0.57
C HIS A 310 -2.65 -10.20 -0.78
N PRO A 311 -1.68 -9.91 -1.67
CA PRO A 311 -0.56 -10.81 -1.96
C PRO A 311 0.30 -11.22 -0.75
N PHE A 312 0.23 -10.47 0.35
CA PHE A 312 0.95 -10.80 1.58
C PHE A 312 0.26 -11.88 2.42
N VAL A 313 -1.02 -12.17 2.18
CA VAL A 313 -1.77 -13.18 2.94
C VAL A 313 -1.19 -14.55 2.68
N LYS A 314 -0.77 -15.24 3.75
CA LYS A 314 -0.11 -16.54 3.68
C LYS A 314 -1.04 -17.72 3.85
N ASN A 315 -2.07 -17.56 4.69
CA ASN A 315 -3.11 -18.55 4.84
C ASN A 315 -4.05 -18.49 3.63
N ARG A 316 -3.99 -19.50 2.77
CA ARG A 316 -4.82 -19.53 1.57
C ARG A 316 -6.27 -19.89 1.90
N LEU A 317 -7.18 -19.36 1.09
CA LEU A 317 -8.59 -19.73 1.12
C LEU A 317 -8.72 -21.20 0.70
N ASN A 318 -9.37 -22.02 1.55
CA ASN A 318 -9.66 -23.41 1.23
C ASN A 318 -11.15 -23.53 0.84
N ILE A 319 -11.42 -23.58 -0.46
CA ILE A 319 -12.78 -23.73 -1.00
C ILE A 319 -13.07 -25.22 -1.14
N SER A 320 -14.10 -25.72 -0.43
CA SER A 320 -14.58 -27.09 -0.56
C SER A 320 -15.07 -27.38 -1.99
N ARG A 321 -15.09 -28.64 -2.39
CA ARG A 321 -15.49 -29.02 -3.76
C ARG A 321 -16.93 -28.59 -4.09
N GLU A 322 -17.83 -28.67 -3.13
CA GLU A 322 -19.25 -28.32 -3.24
C GLU A 322 -19.46 -26.79 -3.42
N HIS A 323 -18.56 -25.97 -2.87
CA HIS A 323 -18.65 -24.51 -2.94
C HIS A 323 -17.95 -23.91 -4.18
N ARG A 324 -17.20 -24.66 -4.97
CA ARG A 324 -16.49 -24.17 -6.15
C ARG A 324 -17.38 -23.58 -7.24
N GLN A 325 -18.67 -23.90 -7.21
CA GLN A 325 -19.66 -23.31 -8.09
C GLN A 325 -20.12 -21.90 -7.66
N TYR A 326 -19.73 -21.45 -6.46
CA TYR A 326 -20.10 -20.16 -5.91
C TYR A 326 -18.89 -19.29 -5.57
N PHE A 327 -17.75 -19.90 -5.24
CA PHE A 327 -16.56 -19.19 -4.74
C PHE A 327 -15.36 -19.44 -5.63
N ILE A 328 -14.70 -18.37 -6.01
CA ILE A 328 -13.50 -18.38 -6.85
C ILE A 328 -12.41 -17.56 -6.16
N ASP A 329 -11.22 -18.14 -5.98
CA ASP A 329 -10.03 -17.42 -5.53
C ASP A 329 -9.35 -16.76 -6.72
N VAL A 330 -9.44 -15.44 -6.81
CA VAL A 330 -8.79 -14.60 -7.82
C VAL A 330 -7.61 -13.82 -7.25
N SER A 331 -7.04 -14.28 -6.14
CA SER A 331 -5.92 -13.61 -5.46
C SER A 331 -4.68 -13.48 -6.33
N ASP A 332 -4.46 -14.44 -7.22
CA ASP A 332 -3.32 -14.46 -8.16
C ASP A 332 -3.56 -13.59 -9.41
N HIS A 333 -4.79 -13.14 -9.67
CA HIS A 333 -5.07 -12.19 -10.77
C HIS A 333 -4.36 -10.86 -10.49
N ARG A 334 -3.53 -10.43 -11.42
CA ARG A 334 -2.55 -9.36 -11.15
C ARG A 334 -3.18 -7.98 -11.03
N GLU A 335 -4.05 -7.64 -11.98
CA GLU A 335 -4.62 -6.30 -12.09
C GLU A 335 -6.02 -6.27 -11.44
N VAL A 336 -6.08 -5.84 -10.17
CA VAL A 336 -7.35 -5.81 -9.43
C VAL A 336 -8.40 -4.93 -10.10
N ASN A 337 -8.00 -3.89 -10.82
CA ASN A 337 -8.92 -3.00 -11.51
C ASN A 337 -9.74 -3.73 -12.58
N ASP A 338 -9.20 -4.77 -13.22
CA ASP A 338 -9.91 -5.56 -14.22
C ASP A 338 -11.12 -6.28 -13.61
N ILE A 339 -10.95 -6.80 -12.38
CA ILE A 339 -12.02 -7.48 -11.65
C ILE A 339 -13.16 -6.50 -11.32
N LEU A 340 -12.86 -5.23 -11.10
CA LEU A 340 -13.87 -4.22 -10.75
C LEU A 340 -14.90 -4.03 -11.86
N PHE A 341 -14.51 -4.19 -13.13
CA PHE A 341 -15.44 -4.03 -14.27
C PHE A 341 -16.55 -5.07 -14.30
N VAL A 342 -16.30 -6.26 -13.76
CA VAL A 342 -17.29 -7.35 -13.68
C VAL A 342 -17.97 -7.44 -12.31
N THR A 343 -17.58 -6.62 -11.35
CA THR A 343 -18.10 -6.64 -9.98
C THR A 343 -19.40 -5.87 -9.88
N ASP A 344 -20.43 -6.45 -9.24
CA ASP A 344 -21.72 -5.82 -8.97
C ASP A 344 -21.85 -5.31 -7.54
N LEU A 345 -21.15 -5.95 -6.60
CA LEU A 345 -21.10 -5.56 -5.20
C LEU A 345 -19.68 -5.79 -4.65
N LEU A 346 -19.11 -4.78 -4.01
CA LEU A 346 -17.84 -4.89 -3.30
C LEU A 346 -18.08 -5.11 -1.81
N ILE A 347 -17.54 -6.19 -1.25
CA ILE A 347 -17.39 -6.39 0.18
C ILE A 347 -15.91 -6.16 0.51
N SER A 348 -15.64 -5.14 1.30
CA SER A 348 -14.29 -4.79 1.71
C SER A 348 -14.24 -4.39 3.18
N ASP A 349 -13.14 -3.83 3.62
CA ASP A 349 -12.98 -3.28 4.96
C ASP A 349 -12.16 -1.98 4.90
N TYR A 350 -10.86 -2.03 5.12
CA TYR A 350 -9.96 -0.87 5.18
C TYR A 350 -9.12 -0.69 3.91
N SER A 351 -9.59 -1.20 2.77
CA SER A 351 -8.87 -1.12 1.50
C SER A 351 -9.10 0.20 0.78
N SER A 352 -8.04 0.77 0.20
CA SER A 352 -8.16 1.94 -0.68
C SER A 352 -8.80 1.63 -2.03
N LEU A 353 -9.12 0.36 -2.32
CA LEU A 353 -9.82 -0.06 -3.54
C LEU A 353 -11.20 0.59 -3.69
N ILE A 354 -11.76 1.06 -2.57
CA ILE A 354 -13.05 1.75 -2.54
C ILE A 354 -13.10 2.99 -3.42
N TYR A 355 -11.97 3.68 -3.59
CA TYR A 355 -11.90 4.85 -4.47
C TYR A 355 -12.11 4.46 -5.93
N GLU A 356 -11.37 3.46 -6.41
CA GLU A 356 -11.48 2.98 -7.79
C GLU A 356 -12.87 2.38 -8.03
N TYR A 357 -13.40 1.62 -7.07
CA TYR A 357 -14.72 1.02 -7.22
C TYR A 357 -15.85 2.05 -7.20
N ALA A 358 -15.71 3.16 -6.48
CA ALA A 358 -16.70 4.24 -6.46
C ALA A 358 -17.00 4.83 -7.86
N VAL A 359 -16.02 4.74 -8.79
CA VAL A 359 -16.20 5.19 -10.19
C VAL A 359 -17.36 4.47 -10.88
N PHE A 360 -17.61 3.21 -10.53
CA PHE A 360 -18.69 2.42 -11.10
C PHE A 360 -20.08 2.76 -10.50
N LYS A 361 -20.14 3.57 -9.44
CA LYS A 361 -21.36 3.98 -8.72
C LYS A 361 -22.21 2.79 -8.26
N LYS A 362 -21.55 1.67 -7.96
CA LYS A 362 -22.13 0.42 -7.49
C LYS A 362 -22.03 0.29 -5.98
N PRO A 363 -22.87 -0.57 -5.34
CA PRO A 363 -22.92 -0.72 -3.89
C PRO A 363 -21.64 -1.32 -3.27
N MET A 364 -21.37 -0.92 -2.02
CA MET A 364 -20.29 -1.44 -1.20
C MET A 364 -20.79 -1.80 0.18
N ILE A 365 -20.24 -2.87 0.77
CA ILE A 365 -20.40 -3.23 2.17
C ILE A 365 -19.03 -3.27 2.83
N PHE A 366 -18.95 -2.74 4.03
CA PHE A 366 -17.72 -2.67 4.82
C PHE A 366 -17.78 -3.66 5.99
N TYR A 367 -17.21 -4.86 5.79
CA TYR A 367 -17.15 -5.89 6.82
C TYR A 367 -15.98 -5.62 7.78
N ALA A 368 -16.23 -4.73 8.75
CA ALA A 368 -15.25 -4.19 9.67
C ALA A 368 -15.38 -4.80 11.07
N PHE A 369 -15.27 -6.12 11.20
CA PHE A 369 -15.49 -6.90 12.44
C PHE A 369 -14.47 -6.59 13.55
N ASP A 370 -13.39 -5.89 13.26
CA ASP A 370 -12.31 -5.53 14.18
C ASP A 370 -11.95 -4.03 14.09
N LEU A 371 -12.96 -3.19 13.84
CA LEU A 371 -12.76 -1.75 13.57
C LEU A 371 -11.99 -1.05 14.69
N GLU A 372 -12.35 -1.27 15.96
CA GLU A 372 -11.71 -0.66 17.12
C GLU A 372 -10.21 -1.03 17.20
N ASP A 373 -9.90 -2.33 17.06
CA ASP A 373 -8.52 -2.81 17.06
C ASP A 373 -7.73 -2.26 15.86
N TYR A 374 -8.37 -2.15 14.71
CA TYR A 374 -7.73 -1.64 13.50
C TYR A 374 -7.39 -0.16 13.62
N ILE A 375 -8.28 0.67 14.14
CA ILE A 375 -8.04 2.11 14.38
C ILE A 375 -6.86 2.33 15.34
N THR A 376 -6.73 1.52 16.39
CA THR A 376 -5.60 1.64 17.34
C THR A 376 -4.25 1.36 16.71
N THR A 377 -4.19 0.55 15.66
CA THR A 377 -2.94 0.13 14.99
C THR A 377 -2.65 0.90 13.71
N ARG A 378 -3.70 1.32 13.02
CA ARG A 378 -3.67 2.01 11.72
C ARG A 378 -4.62 3.20 11.77
N ASP A 379 -4.09 4.39 11.71
CA ASP A 379 -4.91 5.59 11.68
C ASP A 379 -5.50 5.86 10.30
N PHE A 380 -6.63 6.55 10.32
CA PHE A 380 -7.26 7.15 9.16
C PHE A 380 -7.14 8.69 9.22
N TYR A 381 -7.18 9.36 8.08
CA TYR A 381 -7.21 10.81 8.02
C TYR A 381 -8.55 11.39 8.46
N GLU A 382 -9.63 10.66 8.19
CA GLU A 382 -10.99 11.02 8.57
C GLU A 382 -11.64 9.88 9.39
N PRO A 383 -12.66 10.15 10.24
CA PRO A 383 -13.36 9.10 10.98
C PRO A 383 -13.97 8.06 10.03
N TYR A 384 -13.65 6.78 10.26
CA TYR A 384 -14.01 5.69 9.36
C TYR A 384 -15.51 5.60 9.08
N GLU A 385 -16.34 5.75 10.11
CA GLU A 385 -17.79 5.59 10.04
C GLU A 385 -18.47 6.62 9.13
N SER A 386 -17.93 7.83 9.08
CA SER A 386 -18.44 8.91 8.22
C SER A 386 -17.78 8.99 6.87
N PHE A 387 -16.66 8.25 6.71
CA PHE A 387 -15.83 8.31 5.52
C PHE A 387 -16.24 7.31 4.45
N VAL A 388 -16.52 6.04 4.83
CA VAL A 388 -16.72 4.98 3.85
C VAL A 388 -18.06 5.08 3.12
N PRO A 389 -18.09 4.84 1.79
CA PRO A 389 -19.28 5.06 0.99
C PRO A 389 -20.22 3.84 0.93
N GLY A 390 -20.65 3.33 2.06
CA GLY A 390 -21.59 2.21 2.11
C GLY A 390 -21.86 1.73 3.51
N LYS A 391 -22.58 0.61 3.60
CA LYS A 391 -23.01 0.00 4.85
C LYS A 391 -21.84 -0.61 5.61
N ILE A 392 -21.68 -0.23 6.88
CA ILE A 392 -20.70 -0.83 7.80
C ILE A 392 -21.39 -1.94 8.59
N VAL A 393 -20.77 -3.12 8.62
CA VAL A 393 -21.22 -4.28 9.39
C VAL A 393 -20.04 -4.87 10.18
N GLN A 394 -20.28 -5.26 11.43
CA GLN A 394 -19.24 -5.75 12.33
C GLN A 394 -19.37 -7.24 12.67
N SER A 395 -20.40 -7.90 12.17
CA SER A 395 -20.59 -9.35 12.32
C SER A 395 -20.98 -9.98 11.00
N PHE A 396 -20.76 -11.29 10.88
CA PHE A 396 -21.18 -12.01 9.68
C PHE A 396 -22.71 -12.07 9.55
N ASP A 397 -23.43 -12.13 10.67
CA ASP A 397 -24.90 -12.04 10.66
C ASP A 397 -25.37 -10.72 10.06
N ALA A 398 -24.81 -9.60 10.53
CA ALA A 398 -25.14 -8.28 9.97
C ALA A 398 -24.76 -8.14 8.48
N LEU A 399 -23.67 -8.80 8.04
CA LEU A 399 -23.31 -8.88 6.63
C LEU A 399 -24.38 -9.59 5.82
N MET A 400 -24.83 -10.74 6.31
CA MET A 400 -25.87 -11.52 5.61
C MET A 400 -27.21 -10.79 5.60
N ASP A 401 -27.56 -10.12 6.71
CA ASP A 401 -28.78 -9.31 6.78
C ASP A 401 -28.74 -8.14 5.78
N ALA A 402 -27.59 -7.47 5.64
CA ALA A 402 -27.40 -6.41 4.64
C ALA A 402 -27.50 -6.94 3.21
N LEU A 403 -26.96 -8.15 2.95
CA LEU A 403 -27.06 -8.81 1.64
C LEU A 403 -28.50 -9.21 1.29
N ASP A 404 -29.21 -9.85 2.24
CA ASP A 404 -30.57 -10.34 2.03
C ASP A 404 -31.60 -9.21 1.87
N ASN A 405 -31.39 -8.06 2.54
CA ASN A 405 -32.25 -6.89 2.47
C ASN A 405 -31.81 -5.83 1.44
N GLU A 406 -30.69 -6.06 0.74
CA GLU A 406 -30.06 -5.10 -0.18
C GLU A 406 -29.79 -3.72 0.47
N ASP A 407 -29.51 -3.71 1.78
CA ASP A 407 -29.22 -2.50 2.57
C ASP A 407 -27.73 -2.13 2.45
N TYR A 408 -27.39 -1.42 1.40
CA TYR A 408 -26.02 -1.08 1.03
C TYR A 408 -25.66 0.40 1.27
N GLU A 409 -26.64 1.26 1.59
CA GLU A 409 -26.44 2.72 1.70
C GLU A 409 -25.78 3.31 0.44
N VAL A 410 -26.23 2.88 -0.74
CA VAL A 410 -25.60 3.19 -2.04
C VAL A 410 -25.60 4.68 -2.35
N GLU A 411 -26.50 5.46 -1.75
CA GLU A 411 -26.58 6.92 -1.88
C GLU A 411 -25.31 7.64 -1.40
N LYS A 412 -24.47 6.98 -0.58
CA LYS A 412 -23.19 7.52 -0.13
C LYS A 412 -22.10 7.49 -1.22
N VAL A 413 -22.26 6.65 -2.25
CA VAL A 413 -21.19 6.40 -3.25
C VAL A 413 -20.93 7.64 -4.12
N VAL A 414 -22.00 8.30 -4.61
CA VAL A 414 -21.83 9.46 -5.50
C VAL A 414 -21.19 10.65 -4.77
N PRO A 415 -21.65 11.05 -3.57
CA PRO A 415 -20.97 12.10 -2.80
C PRO A 415 -19.49 11.80 -2.51
N PHE A 416 -19.17 10.53 -2.22
CA PHE A 416 -17.79 10.09 -2.02
C PHE A 416 -16.97 10.25 -3.30
N LEU A 417 -17.49 9.81 -4.45
CA LEU A 417 -16.83 9.95 -5.74
C LEU A 417 -16.56 11.43 -6.06
N ASP A 418 -17.55 12.29 -5.91
CA ASP A 418 -17.43 13.72 -6.20
C ASP A 418 -16.44 14.44 -5.28
N LYS A 419 -16.33 14.01 -4.01
CA LYS A 419 -15.33 14.50 -3.05
C LYS A 419 -13.91 14.14 -3.45
N HIS A 420 -13.70 12.89 -3.88
CA HIS A 420 -12.36 12.31 -4.04
C HIS A 420 -11.86 12.27 -5.48
N PHE A 421 -12.69 12.59 -6.47
CA PHE A 421 -12.31 12.70 -7.87
C PHE A 421 -12.66 14.08 -8.41
N LYS A 422 -11.68 14.95 -8.49
CA LYS A 422 -11.85 16.27 -9.10
C LYS A 422 -12.30 16.17 -10.57
N TYR A 423 -11.79 15.16 -11.27
CA TYR A 423 -12.07 14.89 -12.66
C TYR A 423 -12.50 13.44 -12.84
N GLN A 424 -13.58 13.24 -13.61
CA GLN A 424 -14.16 11.94 -13.91
C GLN A 424 -14.20 11.73 -15.43
N ASP A 425 -13.08 11.96 -16.12
CA ASP A 425 -13.00 12.03 -17.58
C ASP A 425 -11.87 11.20 -18.20
N GLY A 426 -11.13 10.42 -17.40
CA GLY A 426 -10.05 9.57 -17.89
C GLY A 426 -8.85 10.31 -18.48
N ARG A 427 -8.60 11.56 -18.06
CA ARG A 427 -7.53 12.41 -18.62
C ARG A 427 -6.51 12.88 -17.59
N SER A 428 -6.32 12.13 -16.50
CA SER A 428 -5.39 12.47 -15.43
C SER A 428 -3.95 12.48 -15.93
N SER A 429 -3.57 11.47 -16.71
CA SER A 429 -2.23 11.38 -17.33
C SER A 429 -1.95 12.56 -18.25
N GLU A 430 -2.92 12.98 -19.03
CA GLU A 430 -2.80 14.13 -19.92
C GLU A 430 -2.56 15.43 -19.15
N ARG A 431 -3.33 15.65 -18.07
CA ARG A 431 -3.16 16.84 -17.23
C ARG A 431 -1.80 16.87 -16.55
N LEU A 432 -1.34 15.73 -16.02
CA LEU A 432 -0.04 15.59 -15.39
C LEU A 432 1.09 15.91 -16.39
N VAL A 433 1.04 15.32 -17.59
CA VAL A 433 2.09 15.56 -18.61
C VAL A 433 2.07 17.02 -19.08
N LYS A 434 0.89 17.62 -19.29
CA LYS A 434 0.77 19.04 -19.64
C LYS A 434 1.29 19.98 -18.55
N ASP A 435 1.08 19.65 -17.27
CA ASP A 435 1.60 20.46 -16.16
C ASP A 435 3.13 20.47 -16.10
N LEU A 436 3.76 19.32 -16.40
CA LEU A 436 5.24 19.19 -16.38
C LEU A 436 5.92 19.68 -17.64
N PHE A 437 5.34 19.43 -18.80
CA PHE A 437 5.99 19.65 -20.10
C PHE A 437 5.25 20.69 -20.93
N ARG A 438 4.72 21.76 -20.29
CA ARG A 438 3.97 22.84 -20.94
C ARG A 438 4.49 23.11 -22.36
N ARG A 439 3.78 22.58 -23.34
CA ARG A 439 3.96 22.87 -24.77
C ARG A 439 2.83 23.76 -25.26
#